data_58c75edf19ce3205184883d96bed8f61
#
_entry.id   58c75edf19ce3205184883d96bed8f61
#
_cell.length_a   1.000
_cell.length_b   1.000
_cell.length_c   1.000
_cell.angle_alpha   90.00
_cell.angle_beta   90.00
_cell.angle_gamma   90.00
#
_symmetry.space_group_name_H-M   'P 1'
#
loop_
_entity.id
_entity.type
_entity.pdbx_description
1 polymer ?
#
loop_
_entity_poly.entity_id
_entity_poly.type
_entity_poly.pdbx_seq_one_letter_code
_entity_poly.pdbx_strand_id
1 'polypeptide(L)'
;MARPKSNELTAAEQKIMQVLWQRGPLTVRDIATELSQEQQVAYTTVQTLCRILLDKGHVSCEKQGKAFLYQATTVQQEARSQALLALVKKFFGGSPDLLAQHLIEETVISAELAAQLQQKIDLAGTTAQAQQTTPAGDKKTSDKE
;
A
#
# COMPACT_ATOMS: atom_id res chain seq x y z
N MET A 1 5.88 -23.91 14.18
CA MET A 1 6.55 -22.92 13.78
C MET A 1 5.91 -21.96 12.94
N ALA A 2 5.83 -20.83 13.36
CA ALA A 2 5.10 -19.82 12.67
C ALA A 2 5.92 -19.20 11.56
N ARG A 3 5.32 -19.03 10.42
CA ARG A 3 5.90 -18.28 9.37
C ARG A 3 5.89 -16.82 9.72
N PRO A 4 6.90 -16.04 9.34
CA PRO A 4 6.83 -14.59 9.51
C PRO A 4 5.65 -14.05 8.74
N LYS A 5 4.90 -13.16 9.37
CA LYS A 5 3.77 -12.56 8.71
C LYS A 5 4.22 -11.51 7.71
N SER A 6 3.67 -11.57 6.51
CA SER A 6 3.95 -10.58 5.50
C SER A 6 3.08 -9.36 5.75
N ASN A 7 3.66 -8.17 5.55
CA ASN A 7 2.88 -6.94 5.66
C ASN A 7 2.11 -6.66 4.38
N GLU A 8 2.34 -7.47 3.36
CA GLU A 8 1.59 -7.31 2.11
C GLU A 8 0.12 -7.67 2.33
N LEU A 9 -0.72 -6.93 1.65
CA LEU A 9 -2.15 -7.20 1.68
C LEU A 9 -2.50 -8.28 0.67
N THR A 10 -3.26 -9.28 1.10
CA THR A 10 -3.83 -10.23 0.16
C THR A 10 -4.97 -9.55 -0.59
N ALA A 11 -5.46 -10.18 -1.66
CA ALA A 11 -6.55 -9.61 -2.45
C ALA A 11 -7.79 -9.39 -1.58
N ALA A 12 -8.11 -10.34 -0.71
CA ALA A 12 -9.27 -10.23 0.16
C ALA A 12 -9.09 -9.11 1.18
N GLU A 13 -7.89 -9.02 1.76
CA GLU A 13 -7.58 -7.96 2.73
C GLU A 13 -7.64 -6.59 2.08
N GLN A 14 -7.19 -6.50 0.83
CA GLN A 14 -7.21 -5.25 0.11
C GLN A 14 -8.62 -4.73 -0.09
N LYS A 15 -9.57 -5.62 -0.35
CA LYS A 15 -10.96 -5.23 -0.51
C LYS A 15 -11.50 -4.60 0.77
N ILE A 16 -11.15 -5.16 1.92
CA ILE A 16 -11.56 -4.60 3.20
C ILE A 16 -10.93 -3.22 3.40
N MET A 17 -9.65 -3.10 3.12
CA MET A 17 -8.98 -1.82 3.26
C MET A 17 -9.60 -0.76 2.36
N GLN A 18 -9.98 -1.12 1.14
CA GLN A 18 -10.63 -0.17 0.24
C GLN A 18 -11.92 0.36 0.81
N VAL A 19 -12.71 -0.50 1.44
CA VAL A 19 -13.95 -0.08 2.06
C VAL A 19 -13.66 0.91 3.21
N LEU A 20 -12.67 0.60 4.03
CA LEU A 20 -12.30 1.47 5.13
C LEU A 20 -11.75 2.81 4.65
N TRP A 21 -10.98 2.81 3.58
CA TRP A 21 -10.46 4.06 3.02
C TRP A 21 -11.58 4.94 2.45
N GLN A 22 -12.60 4.32 1.88
CA GLN A 22 -13.69 5.06 1.27
C GLN A 22 -14.73 5.52 2.28
N ARG A 23 -15.04 4.66 3.24
CA ARG A 23 -16.14 4.92 4.17
C ARG A 23 -15.69 5.42 5.54
N GLY A 24 -14.44 5.18 5.89
CA GLY A 24 -13.95 5.49 7.22
C GLY A 24 -14.18 4.33 8.18
N PRO A 25 -14.14 4.59 9.48
CA PRO A 25 -14.26 3.51 10.47
C PRO A 25 -15.61 2.78 10.36
N LEU A 26 -15.56 1.46 10.39
CA LEU A 26 -16.74 0.61 10.25
C LEU A 26 -16.64 -0.62 11.15
N THR A 27 -17.80 -1.17 11.49
CA THR A 27 -17.86 -2.44 12.20
C THR A 27 -17.70 -3.58 11.19
N VAL A 28 -17.43 -4.79 11.71
CA VAL A 28 -17.33 -5.98 10.84
C VAL A 28 -18.62 -6.17 10.04
N ARG A 29 -19.75 -5.95 10.67
CA ARG A 29 -21.04 -6.08 10.00
C ARG A 29 -21.16 -5.12 8.82
N ASP A 30 -20.77 -3.87 9.03
CA ASP A 30 -20.84 -2.87 7.98
C ASP A 30 -19.88 -3.20 6.83
N ILE A 31 -18.70 -3.68 7.16
CA ILE A 31 -17.75 -4.08 6.14
C ILE A 31 -18.31 -5.24 5.33
N ALA A 32 -18.88 -6.24 6.01
CA ALA A 32 -19.45 -7.39 5.33
C ALA A 32 -20.60 -6.98 4.41
N THR A 33 -21.40 -6.04 4.85
CA THR A 33 -22.51 -5.53 4.04
C THR A 33 -22.00 -4.86 2.77
N GLU A 34 -20.95 -4.05 2.89
CA GLU A 34 -20.38 -3.36 1.75
C GLU A 34 -19.77 -4.35 0.75
N LEU A 35 -19.05 -5.33 1.26
CA LEU A 35 -18.42 -6.31 0.39
C LEU A 35 -19.44 -7.20 -0.31
N SER A 36 -20.55 -7.46 0.34
CA SER A 36 -21.59 -8.32 -0.20
C SER A 36 -22.33 -7.70 -1.38
N GLN A 37 -22.13 -6.41 -1.60
CA GLN A 37 -22.75 -5.76 -2.76
C GLN A 37 -22.15 -6.27 -4.07
N GLU A 38 -20.89 -6.62 -4.06
CA GLU A 38 -20.24 -7.15 -5.24
C GLU A 38 -20.26 -8.67 -5.27
N GLN A 39 -19.90 -9.27 -4.15
CA GLN A 39 -19.80 -10.71 -4.05
C GLN A 39 -20.16 -11.12 -2.62
N GLN A 40 -21.02 -12.10 -2.48
CA GLN A 40 -21.45 -12.53 -1.17
C GLN A 40 -20.27 -13.02 -0.33
N VAL A 41 -20.10 -12.44 0.85
CA VAL A 41 -19.00 -12.78 1.75
C VAL A 41 -19.56 -13.08 3.13
N ALA A 42 -19.11 -14.17 3.73
CA ALA A 42 -19.58 -14.55 5.06
C ALA A 42 -19.04 -13.60 6.13
N TYR A 43 -19.86 -13.33 7.10
CA TYR A 43 -19.49 -12.48 8.23
C TYR A 43 -18.23 -12.99 8.93
N THR A 44 -18.15 -14.32 9.13
CA THR A 44 -17.01 -14.90 9.82
C THR A 44 -15.72 -14.74 9.03
N THR A 45 -15.81 -14.76 7.70
CA THR A 45 -14.65 -14.52 6.86
C THR A 45 -14.13 -13.10 7.02
N VAL A 46 -15.04 -12.14 7.01
CA VAL A 46 -14.67 -10.73 7.20
C VAL A 46 -14.07 -10.53 8.59
N GLN A 47 -14.65 -11.17 9.59
CA GLN A 47 -14.16 -11.08 10.96
C GLN A 47 -12.72 -11.59 11.07
N THR A 48 -12.44 -12.73 10.45
CA THR A 48 -11.10 -13.31 10.46
C THR A 48 -10.10 -12.40 9.74
N LEU A 49 -10.50 -11.88 8.59
CA LEU A 49 -9.62 -11.01 7.81
C LEU A 49 -9.33 -9.71 8.56
N CYS A 50 -10.33 -9.15 9.23
CA CYS A 50 -10.12 -7.94 10.03
C CYS A 50 -9.12 -8.19 11.15
N ARG A 51 -9.19 -9.36 11.75
CA ARG A 51 -8.28 -9.73 12.81
C ARG A 51 -6.84 -9.87 12.28
N ILE A 52 -6.71 -10.45 11.11
CA ILE A 52 -5.41 -10.56 10.46
C ILE A 52 -4.84 -9.18 10.14
N LEU A 53 -5.69 -8.29 9.64
CA LEU A 53 -5.28 -6.92 9.34
C LEU A 53 -4.83 -6.19 10.61
N LEU A 54 -5.51 -6.44 11.72
CA LEU A 54 -5.13 -5.87 13.00
C LEU A 54 -3.74 -6.38 13.42
N ASP A 55 -3.50 -7.67 13.27
CA ASP A 55 -2.21 -8.27 13.59
C ASP A 55 -1.09 -7.71 12.72
N LYS A 56 -1.39 -7.45 11.46
CA LYS A 56 -0.41 -6.89 10.53
C LYS A 56 -0.16 -5.40 10.73
N GLY A 57 -1.02 -4.74 11.51
CA GLY A 57 -0.86 -3.32 11.79
C GLY A 57 -1.46 -2.40 10.75
N HIS A 58 -2.33 -2.93 9.89
CA HIS A 58 -2.97 -2.10 8.86
C HIS A 58 -4.25 -1.42 9.35
N VAL A 59 -4.83 -1.92 10.43
CA VAL A 59 -6.03 -1.33 11.02
C VAL A 59 -5.87 -1.24 12.52
N SER A 60 -6.64 -0.36 13.14
CA SER A 60 -6.80 -0.32 14.58
C SER A 60 -8.23 -0.70 14.89
N CYS A 61 -8.48 -1.13 16.13
CA CYS A 61 -9.79 -1.59 16.57
C CYS A 61 -10.17 -0.92 17.86
N GLU A 62 -11.38 -0.38 17.91
CA GLU A 62 -11.87 0.29 19.08
C GLU A 62 -13.22 -0.26 19.43
N LYS A 63 -13.44 -0.55 20.71
CA LYS A 63 -14.71 -1.08 21.13
C LYS A 63 -15.72 0.03 21.27
N GLN A 64 -16.88 -0.13 20.63
CA GLN A 64 -17.94 0.82 20.69
C GLN A 64 -19.21 0.09 21.09
N GLY A 65 -19.63 0.19 22.32
CA GLY A 65 -20.74 -0.60 22.83
C GLY A 65 -20.39 -2.06 22.80
N LYS A 66 -21.19 -2.86 22.10
CA LYS A 66 -20.93 -4.29 21.94
C LYS A 66 -20.18 -4.63 20.68
N ALA A 67 -19.96 -3.65 19.83
CA ALA A 67 -19.32 -3.87 18.55
C ALA A 67 -17.88 -3.35 18.56
N PHE A 68 -17.07 -3.88 17.64
CA PHE A 68 -15.72 -3.40 17.42
C PHE A 68 -15.68 -2.58 16.15
N LEU A 69 -15.14 -1.39 16.26
CA LEU A 69 -15.01 -0.48 15.13
C LEU A 69 -13.60 -0.55 14.59
N TYR A 70 -13.46 -0.88 13.31
CA TYR A 70 -12.17 -0.98 12.67
C TYR A 70 -11.89 0.26 11.83
N GLN A 71 -10.66 0.73 11.89
CA GLN A 71 -10.24 1.93 11.20
C GLN A 71 -8.89 1.68 10.55
N ALA A 72 -8.72 2.16 9.32
CA ALA A 72 -7.47 2.00 8.61
C ALA A 72 -6.39 2.85 9.26
N THR A 73 -5.23 2.25 9.54
CA THR A 73 -4.06 2.98 10.02
C THR A 73 -3.04 3.14 8.92
N THR A 74 -3.09 2.27 7.91
CA THR A 74 -2.23 2.38 6.75
C THR A 74 -2.94 3.21 5.68
N VAL A 75 -2.27 4.26 5.21
CA VAL A 75 -2.85 5.12 4.17
C VAL A 75 -2.84 4.39 2.85
N GLN A 76 -3.86 4.67 2.02
CA GLN A 76 -4.01 3.98 0.75
C GLN A 76 -2.78 4.13 -0.15
N GLN A 77 -2.21 5.32 -0.21
CA GLN A 77 -1.02 5.55 -1.03
C GLN A 77 0.16 4.73 -0.54
N GLU A 78 0.31 4.62 0.75
CA GLU A 78 1.39 3.83 1.33
C GLU A 78 1.22 2.35 1.01
N ALA A 79 -0.01 1.85 1.07
CA ALA A 79 -0.29 0.46 0.72
C ALA A 79 0.03 0.18 -0.74
N ARG A 80 -0.31 1.11 -1.62
CA ARG A 80 0.02 0.99 -3.04
C ARG A 80 1.52 0.95 -3.28
N SER A 81 2.25 1.80 -2.58
CA SER A 81 3.70 1.84 -2.71
C SER A 81 4.34 0.55 -2.26
N GLN A 82 3.89 0.02 -1.14
CA GLN A 82 4.43 -1.23 -0.61
C GLN A 82 4.13 -2.40 -1.55
N ALA A 83 2.92 -2.44 -2.09
CA ALA A 83 2.52 -3.49 -3.02
C ALA A 83 3.36 -3.44 -4.29
N LEU A 84 3.59 -2.22 -4.79
CA LEU A 84 4.38 -2.04 -6.00
C LEU A 84 5.83 -2.47 -5.78
N LEU A 85 6.41 -2.07 -4.67
CA LEU A 85 7.77 -2.46 -4.34
C LEU A 85 7.92 -3.97 -4.21
N ALA A 86 6.93 -4.62 -3.61
CA ALA A 86 6.94 -6.07 -3.48
C ALA A 86 6.89 -6.74 -4.85
N LEU A 87 6.06 -6.21 -5.74
CA LEU A 87 5.93 -6.72 -7.10
C LEU A 87 7.24 -6.60 -7.85
N VAL A 88 7.84 -5.42 -7.80
CA VAL A 88 9.12 -5.17 -8.49
C VAL A 88 10.19 -6.11 -7.97
N LYS A 89 10.21 -6.33 -6.67
CA LYS A 89 11.19 -7.21 -6.06
C LYS A 89 10.99 -8.66 -6.47
N LYS A 90 9.75 -9.11 -6.49
CA LYS A 90 9.41 -10.48 -6.80
C LYS A 90 9.59 -10.85 -8.27
N PHE A 91 9.13 -9.98 -9.15
CA PHE A 91 9.03 -10.33 -10.57
C PHE A 91 9.99 -9.58 -11.47
N PHE A 92 10.56 -8.49 -11.01
CA PHE A 92 11.42 -7.65 -11.84
C PHE A 92 12.81 -7.46 -11.25
N GLY A 93 13.20 -8.36 -10.35
CA GLY A 93 14.53 -8.34 -9.79
C GLY A 93 14.93 -7.04 -9.11
N GLY A 94 13.95 -6.31 -8.61
CA GLY A 94 14.20 -5.04 -7.95
C GLY A 94 14.37 -3.86 -8.89
N SER A 95 14.09 -4.02 -10.17
CA SER A 95 14.30 -2.97 -11.16
C SER A 95 12.98 -2.32 -11.57
N PRO A 96 12.73 -1.06 -11.17
CA PRO A 96 11.54 -0.34 -11.63
C PRO A 96 11.57 -0.11 -13.15
N ASP A 97 12.76 0.00 -13.73
CA ASP A 97 12.89 0.20 -15.18
C ASP A 97 12.32 -0.96 -15.96
N LEU A 98 12.55 -2.18 -15.49
CA LEU A 98 12.01 -3.36 -16.13
C LEU A 98 10.49 -3.40 -16.06
N LEU A 99 9.94 -2.98 -14.93
CA LEU A 99 8.49 -2.89 -14.80
C LEU A 99 7.91 -1.89 -15.80
N ALA A 100 8.50 -0.70 -15.86
CA ALA A 100 8.04 0.34 -16.78
C ALA A 100 8.13 -0.13 -18.23
N GLN A 101 9.23 -0.78 -18.58
CA GLN A 101 9.41 -1.33 -19.91
C GLN A 101 8.34 -2.34 -20.26
N HIS A 102 8.06 -3.23 -19.33
CA HIS A 102 7.05 -4.26 -19.53
C HIS A 102 5.66 -3.68 -19.74
N LEU A 103 5.32 -2.65 -18.97
CA LEU A 103 4.03 -1.98 -19.11
C LEU A 103 3.87 -1.37 -20.49
N ILE A 104 4.93 -0.78 -20.99
CA ILE A 104 4.91 -0.17 -22.31
C ILE A 104 4.81 -1.22 -23.42
N GLU A 105 5.58 -2.29 -23.28
CA GLU A 105 5.62 -3.36 -24.29
C GLU A 105 4.30 -4.11 -24.40
N GLU A 106 3.63 -4.29 -23.28
CA GLU A 106 2.33 -4.97 -23.26
C GLU A 106 1.18 -4.08 -23.69
N THR A 107 1.49 -2.85 -24.05
CA THR A 107 0.48 -1.86 -24.45
C THR A 107 -0.62 -1.69 -23.41
N VAL A 108 -0.28 -1.88 -22.16
CA VAL A 108 -1.22 -1.66 -21.06
C VAL A 108 -1.50 -0.19 -20.87
N ILE A 109 -0.55 0.65 -21.25
CA ILE A 109 -0.68 2.09 -21.11
C ILE A 109 -0.51 2.76 -22.45
N SER A 110 -1.15 3.91 -22.61
CA SER A 110 -1.02 4.69 -23.83
C SER A 110 0.32 5.43 -23.87
N ALA A 111 0.70 5.89 -25.05
CA ALA A 111 1.93 6.66 -25.18
C ALA A 111 1.89 7.92 -24.33
N GLU A 112 0.71 8.52 -24.24
CA GLU A 112 0.54 9.72 -23.42
C GLU A 112 0.74 9.45 -21.95
N LEU A 113 0.17 8.35 -21.45
CA LEU A 113 0.34 7.96 -20.07
C LEU A 113 1.79 7.59 -19.79
N ALA A 114 2.44 6.93 -20.74
CA ALA A 114 3.85 6.57 -20.59
C ALA A 114 4.72 7.81 -20.41
N ALA A 115 4.44 8.86 -21.19
CA ALA A 115 5.17 10.11 -21.08
C ALA A 115 4.96 10.76 -19.71
N GLN A 116 3.73 10.73 -19.22
CA GLN A 116 3.42 11.26 -17.90
C GLN A 116 4.14 10.51 -16.79
N LEU A 117 4.18 9.19 -16.90
CA LEU A 117 4.88 8.36 -15.93
C LEU A 117 6.37 8.65 -15.93
N GLN A 118 6.95 8.80 -17.11
CA GLN A 118 8.38 9.09 -17.22
C GLN A 118 8.71 10.41 -16.56
N GLN A 119 7.87 11.41 -16.77
CA GLN A 119 8.05 12.71 -16.15
C GLN A 119 8.02 12.62 -14.63
N LYS A 120 7.10 11.85 -14.08
CA LYS A 120 7.00 11.67 -12.63
C LYS A 120 8.20 10.94 -12.06
N ILE A 121 8.70 9.96 -12.79
CA ILE A 121 9.87 9.22 -12.36
C ILE A 121 11.09 10.13 -12.33
N ASP A 122 11.24 10.97 -13.34
CA ASP A 122 12.36 11.90 -13.40
C ASP A 122 12.34 12.89 -12.24
N LEU A 123 11.15 13.40 -11.91
CA LEU A 123 11.00 14.32 -10.80
C LEU A 123 11.32 13.65 -9.47
N ALA A 124 10.85 12.42 -9.29
CA ALA A 124 11.12 11.67 -8.06
C ALA A 124 12.60 11.39 -7.89
N GLY A 125 13.27 11.06 -8.99
CA GLY A 125 14.70 10.81 -8.96
C GLY A 125 15.50 12.03 -8.59
N THR A 126 15.12 13.17 -9.15
CA THR A 126 15.79 14.43 -8.83
C THR A 126 15.61 14.79 -7.36
N THR A 127 14.41 14.62 -6.85
CA THR A 127 14.14 14.91 -5.45
C THR A 127 14.96 14.04 -4.52
N ALA A 128 15.02 12.75 -4.84
CA ALA A 128 15.77 11.81 -4.03
C ALA A 128 17.25 12.16 -3.99
N GLN A 129 17.81 12.53 -5.13
CA GLN A 129 19.21 12.89 -5.21
C GLN A 129 19.51 14.16 -4.41
N ALA A 130 18.64 15.14 -4.48
CA ALA A 130 18.82 16.37 -3.74
C ALA A 130 18.83 16.09 -2.24
N GLN A 131 17.96 15.23 -1.78
CA GLN A 131 17.90 14.90 -0.37
C GLN A 131 19.13 14.17 0.12
N GLN A 132 19.71 13.34 -0.73
CA GLN A 132 20.89 12.59 -0.34
C GLN A 132 22.13 13.43 -0.23
N THR A 133 22.27 14.43 -1.06
CA THR A 133 23.47 15.23 -1.06
C THR A 133 23.52 16.28 0.04
N THR A 134 22.42 16.84 0.40
CA THR A 134 22.37 17.92 1.37
C THR A 134 23.03 17.61 2.71
N PRO A 135 22.66 16.52 3.38
CA PRO A 135 23.23 16.24 4.70
C PRO A 135 24.73 16.05 4.68
N ALA A 136 25.24 15.45 3.65
CA ALA A 136 26.66 15.18 3.57
C ALA A 136 27.48 16.46 3.49
N GLY A 137 27.01 17.38 2.72
CA GLY A 137 27.72 18.65 2.58
C GLY A 137 27.78 19.43 3.86
N ASP A 138 26.70 19.46 4.56
CA ASP A 138 26.63 20.19 5.81
C ASP A 138 27.59 19.67 6.85
N LYS A 139 27.67 18.40 6.97
CA LYS A 139 28.53 17.81 7.96
C LYS A 139 30.00 18.12 7.74
N LYS A 140 30.42 18.10 6.52
CA LYS A 140 31.78 18.38 6.20
C LYS A 140 32.18 19.79 6.56
N THR A 141 31.31 20.70 6.30
CA THR A 141 31.57 22.09 6.57
C THR A 141 31.74 22.32 8.06
N SER A 142 30.91 21.70 8.85
CA SER A 142 30.99 21.84 10.30
C SER A 142 32.27 21.33 10.85
N ASP A 143 32.72 20.24 10.38
CA ASP A 143 33.88 19.60 10.93
C ASP A 143 35.14 20.39 10.77
N LYS A 144 35.22 21.19 9.77
CA LYS A 144 36.41 21.97 9.56
C LYS A 144 36.59 23.07 10.55
N GLU A 145 35.55 23.52 11.11
CA GLU A 145 35.63 24.55 12.12
C GLU A 145 35.98 24.00 13.45
#